data_4907da8ebd0faa68951c1a7732c52908
#
_entry.id   4907da8ebd0faa68951c1a7732c52908
#
_cell.length_a   1.000
_cell.length_b   1.000
_cell.length_c   1.000
_cell.angle_alpha   90.00
_cell.angle_beta   90.00
_cell.angle_gamma   90.00
#
_symmetry.space_group_name_H-M   'P 1'
#
loop_
_entity.id
_entity.type
_entity.pdbx_description
1 polymer ?
#
loop_
_entity_poly.entity_id
_entity_poly.type
_entity_poly.pdbx_seq_one_letter_code
_entity_poly.pdbx_strand_id
1 'polypeptide(L)'
;PVKKGDVFFIEAGTLHAIGKGILIAEIQQNSNTTYRVYDYGRVGADGKPRQLHIEKALDVTNLHPAKPYPVTAPVTENGCTKQLLSKCEYFTVYKMNIESSADFNADSTSFECILKKGETAFIPAGCGKYTVTGKCEAILTRIDS
;
A
#
# COMPACT_ATOMS: atom_id res chain seq x y z
N PRO A 1 -18.34 -5.84 6.02
CA PRO A 1 -17.28 -6.37 6.86
C PRO A 1 -16.03 -6.66 6.05
N VAL A 2 -14.86 -6.34 6.60
CA VAL A 2 -13.56 -6.66 6.00
C VAL A 2 -12.87 -7.76 6.80
N LYS A 3 -11.97 -8.50 6.18
CA LYS A 3 -11.19 -9.58 6.79
C LYS A 3 -9.71 -9.44 6.44
N LYS A 4 -8.86 -10.15 7.17
CA LYS A 4 -7.42 -10.19 6.91
C LYS A 4 -7.15 -10.64 5.47
N GLY A 5 -6.33 -9.87 4.75
CA GLY A 5 -5.94 -10.12 3.37
C GLY A 5 -6.80 -9.44 2.31
N ASP A 6 -7.89 -8.78 2.70
CA ASP A 6 -8.65 -7.96 1.75
C ASP A 6 -7.79 -6.82 1.23
N VAL A 7 -7.93 -6.53 -0.05
CA VAL A 7 -7.21 -5.45 -0.75
C VAL A 7 -8.23 -4.57 -1.45
N PHE A 8 -8.08 -3.27 -1.29
CA PHE A 8 -8.95 -2.27 -1.92
C PHE A 8 -8.09 -1.28 -2.68
N PHE A 9 -8.31 -1.18 -3.97
CA PHE A 9 -7.74 -0.12 -4.78
C PHE A 9 -8.72 1.06 -4.79
N ILE A 10 -8.30 2.19 -4.25
CA ILE A 10 -9.13 3.39 -4.12
C ILE A 10 -8.69 4.40 -5.18
N GLU A 11 -9.48 4.52 -6.23
CA GLU A 11 -9.26 5.56 -7.25
C GLU A 11 -9.56 6.96 -6.68
N ALA A 12 -8.88 7.97 -7.22
CA ALA A 12 -9.16 9.35 -6.87
C ALA A 12 -10.65 9.69 -7.07
N GLY A 13 -11.24 10.43 -6.15
CA GLY A 13 -12.67 10.74 -6.14
C GLY A 13 -13.57 9.66 -5.52
N THR A 14 -13.02 8.50 -5.13
CA THR A 14 -13.81 7.47 -4.42
C THR A 14 -14.03 7.87 -2.98
N LEU A 15 -15.30 8.04 -2.59
CA LEU A 15 -15.67 8.29 -1.20
C LEU A 15 -15.45 7.02 -0.37
N HIS A 16 -14.59 7.11 0.64
CA HIS A 16 -14.23 5.96 1.47
C HIS A 16 -13.96 6.36 2.92
N ALA A 17 -14.00 5.40 3.79
CA ALA A 17 -13.63 5.58 5.20
C ALA A 17 -13.11 4.27 5.80
N ILE A 18 -12.20 4.39 6.76
CA ILE A 18 -11.64 3.26 7.50
C ILE A 18 -12.36 3.16 8.83
N GLY A 19 -12.98 2.02 9.07
CA GLY A 19 -13.72 1.73 10.29
C GLY A 19 -12.83 1.47 11.50
N LYS A 20 -13.46 1.33 12.65
CA LYS A 20 -12.77 1.07 13.93
C LYS A 20 -12.18 -0.35 13.97
N GLY A 21 -11.00 -0.49 14.58
CA GLY A 21 -10.39 -1.79 14.90
C GLY A 21 -9.73 -2.50 13.70
N ILE A 22 -9.38 -1.77 12.65
CA ILE A 22 -8.75 -2.30 11.44
C ILE A 22 -7.27 -1.89 11.43
N LEU A 23 -6.38 -2.85 11.20
CA LEU A 23 -4.99 -2.62 10.86
C LEU A 23 -4.83 -2.68 9.34
N ILE A 24 -4.32 -1.64 8.74
CA ILE A 24 -4.11 -1.53 7.30
C ILE A 24 -2.66 -1.17 6.97
N ALA A 25 -2.24 -1.52 5.75
CA ALA A 25 -1.12 -0.92 5.07
C ALA A 25 -1.69 -0.05 3.95
N GLU A 26 -1.49 1.26 4.04
CA GLU A 26 -1.96 2.24 3.05
C GLU A 26 -0.79 2.68 2.19
N ILE A 27 -0.84 2.36 0.91
CA ILE A 27 0.11 2.78 -0.10
C ILE A 27 -0.59 3.80 -0.99
N GLN A 28 -0.02 4.98 -1.12
CA GLN A 28 -0.59 6.06 -1.91
C GLN A 28 0.47 6.78 -2.75
N GLN A 29 0.03 7.45 -3.80
CA GLN A 29 0.87 8.41 -4.50
C GLN A 29 1.29 9.56 -3.57
N ASN A 30 2.39 10.23 -3.88
CA ASN A 30 2.89 11.36 -3.10
C ASN A 30 1.99 12.60 -3.27
N SER A 31 0.84 12.58 -2.60
CA SER A 31 -0.12 13.69 -2.55
C SER A 31 -0.70 13.81 -1.16
N ASN A 32 -0.78 15.03 -0.64
CA ASN A 32 -1.42 15.33 0.63
C ASN A 32 -2.85 15.92 0.47
N THR A 33 -3.39 15.90 -0.75
CA THR A 33 -4.72 16.43 -1.02
C THR A 33 -5.77 15.51 -0.44
N THR A 34 -6.54 16.00 0.51
CA THR A 34 -7.66 15.29 1.13
C THR A 34 -8.87 16.21 1.20
N TYR A 35 -9.97 15.81 0.60
CA TYR A 35 -11.26 16.47 0.77
C TYR A 35 -12.12 15.69 1.74
N ARG A 36 -12.22 16.20 2.97
CA ARG A 36 -12.88 15.51 4.09
C ARG A 36 -14.35 15.89 4.14
N VAL A 37 -15.23 14.91 4.04
CA VAL A 37 -16.69 15.10 4.13
C VAL A 37 -17.25 14.76 5.50
N TYR A 38 -16.56 13.90 6.25
CA TYR A 38 -16.92 13.51 7.60
C TYR A 38 -15.69 13.07 8.38
N ASP A 39 -15.61 13.36 9.65
CA ASP A 39 -14.40 13.09 10.46
C ASP A 39 -14.68 12.48 11.84
N TYR A 40 -15.82 11.85 12.02
CA TYR A 40 -16.17 11.13 13.28
C TYR A 40 -16.05 11.98 14.55
N GLY A 41 -16.15 13.30 14.46
CA GLY A 41 -15.96 14.21 15.58
C GLY A 41 -14.54 14.33 16.09
N ARG A 42 -13.52 13.90 15.32
CA ARG A 42 -12.11 14.00 15.72
C ARG A 42 -11.70 15.47 15.83
N VAL A 43 -10.85 15.73 16.82
CA VAL A 43 -10.21 17.04 17.03
C VAL A 43 -8.74 16.96 16.64
N GLY A 44 -8.22 18.07 16.13
CA GLY A 44 -6.81 18.23 15.85
C GLY A 44 -5.97 18.43 17.13
N ALA A 45 -4.67 18.61 16.97
CA ALA A 45 -3.76 18.90 18.07
C ALA A 45 -4.08 20.23 18.80
N ASP A 46 -4.78 21.13 18.12
CA ASP A 46 -5.29 22.42 18.63
C ASP A 46 -6.62 22.31 19.38
N GLY A 47 -7.14 21.10 19.57
CA GLY A 47 -8.42 20.82 20.23
C GLY A 47 -9.67 21.19 19.42
N LYS A 48 -9.50 21.60 18.16
CA LYS A 48 -10.62 21.97 17.28
C LYS A 48 -10.97 20.86 16.31
N PRO A 49 -12.25 20.74 15.87
CA PRO A 49 -12.62 19.85 14.79
C PRO A 49 -11.80 20.14 13.52
N ARG A 50 -11.38 19.09 12.83
CA ARG A 50 -10.67 19.25 11.55
C ARG A 50 -11.63 19.77 10.48
N GLN A 51 -11.09 20.62 9.60
CA GLN A 51 -11.87 21.23 8.53
C GLN A 51 -12.49 20.19 7.61
N LEU A 52 -13.78 20.37 7.29
CA LEU A 52 -14.48 19.65 6.24
C LEU A 52 -14.41 20.43 4.93
N HIS A 53 -14.46 19.71 3.81
CA HIS A 53 -14.29 20.27 2.46
C HIS A 53 -15.45 19.84 1.54
N ILE A 54 -16.70 20.02 2.02
CA ILE A 54 -17.91 19.48 1.38
C ILE A 54 -18.02 19.93 -0.08
N GLU A 55 -17.93 21.23 -0.35
CA GLU A 55 -18.06 21.78 -1.71
C GLU A 55 -17.01 21.18 -2.67
N LYS A 56 -15.74 21.16 -2.26
CA LYS A 56 -14.67 20.60 -3.07
C LYS A 56 -14.82 19.08 -3.27
N ALA A 57 -15.36 18.39 -2.28
CA ALA A 57 -15.64 16.98 -2.39
C ALA A 57 -16.74 16.68 -3.41
N LEU A 58 -17.80 17.50 -3.46
CA LEU A 58 -18.85 17.37 -4.45
C LEU A 58 -18.33 17.50 -5.88
N ASP A 59 -17.38 18.43 -6.11
CA ASP A 59 -16.79 18.68 -7.43
C ASP A 59 -15.98 17.47 -7.96
N VAL A 60 -15.38 16.67 -7.07
CA VAL A 60 -14.44 15.62 -7.46
C VAL A 60 -14.92 14.20 -7.16
N THR A 61 -16.06 14.04 -6.47
CA THR A 61 -16.56 12.71 -6.11
C THR A 61 -16.97 11.93 -7.34
N ASN A 62 -16.41 10.73 -7.47
CA ASN A 62 -16.82 9.77 -8.49
C ASN A 62 -18.14 9.10 -8.06
N LEU A 63 -19.20 9.34 -8.82
CA LEU A 63 -20.54 8.79 -8.56
C LEU A 63 -20.76 7.40 -9.18
N HIS A 64 -19.78 6.89 -9.92
CA HIS A 64 -19.88 5.53 -10.47
C HIS A 64 -19.52 4.49 -9.40
N PRO A 65 -20.12 3.29 -9.47
CA PRO A 65 -19.72 2.19 -8.58
C PRO A 65 -18.24 1.89 -8.68
N ALA A 66 -17.60 1.64 -7.55
CA ALA A 66 -16.22 1.17 -7.53
C ALA A 66 -16.08 -0.12 -8.34
N LYS A 67 -15.11 -0.16 -9.24
CA LYS A 67 -14.82 -1.37 -10.02
C LYS A 67 -14.04 -2.35 -9.15
N PRO A 68 -14.38 -3.65 -9.19
CA PRO A 68 -13.56 -4.64 -8.52
C PRO A 68 -12.18 -4.65 -9.16
N TYR A 69 -11.14 -4.59 -8.32
CA TYR A 69 -9.77 -4.73 -8.79
C TYR A 69 -9.48 -6.21 -9.07
N PRO A 70 -8.90 -6.57 -10.23
CA PRO A 70 -8.68 -7.96 -10.56
C PRO A 70 -7.69 -8.62 -9.59
N VAL A 71 -8.09 -9.74 -9.02
CA VAL A 71 -7.21 -10.60 -8.21
C VAL A 71 -6.39 -11.46 -9.15
N THR A 72 -5.06 -11.38 -9.05
CA THR A 72 -4.16 -12.20 -9.84
C THR A 72 -3.80 -13.50 -9.09
N ALA A 73 -3.55 -14.56 -9.82
CA ALA A 73 -2.97 -15.78 -9.24
C ALA A 73 -1.54 -15.48 -8.75
N PRO A 74 -1.13 -16.05 -7.59
CA PRO A 74 0.25 -15.95 -7.15
C PRO A 74 1.18 -16.73 -8.08
N VAL A 75 2.40 -16.21 -8.27
CA VAL A 75 3.47 -16.85 -9.06
C VAL A 75 4.65 -17.12 -8.13
N THR A 76 5.21 -18.33 -8.22
CA THR A 76 6.39 -18.70 -7.44
C THR A 76 7.64 -18.62 -8.31
N GLU A 77 8.59 -17.80 -7.88
CA GLU A 77 9.83 -17.51 -8.58
C GLU A 77 10.93 -17.16 -7.58
N ASN A 78 12.14 -17.66 -7.80
CA ASN A 78 13.34 -17.32 -7.01
C ASN A 78 13.15 -17.42 -5.48
N GLY A 79 12.48 -18.48 -5.00
CA GLY A 79 12.24 -18.70 -3.57
C GLY A 79 11.11 -17.86 -2.96
N CYS A 80 10.40 -17.07 -3.77
CA CYS A 80 9.31 -16.20 -3.36
C CYS A 80 8.01 -16.56 -4.10
N THR A 81 6.91 -16.68 -3.38
CA THR A 81 5.57 -16.66 -3.97
C THR A 81 5.06 -15.24 -3.96
N LYS A 82 4.84 -14.66 -5.14
CA LYS A 82 4.53 -13.26 -5.37
C LYS A 82 3.15 -13.12 -5.98
N GLN A 83 2.31 -12.29 -5.40
CA GLN A 83 0.97 -11.98 -5.88
C GLN A 83 0.84 -10.47 -6.12
N LEU A 84 0.43 -10.06 -7.32
CA LEU A 84 0.10 -8.67 -7.59
C LEU A 84 -1.18 -8.32 -6.83
N LEU A 85 -1.10 -7.28 -5.98
CA LEU A 85 -2.23 -6.75 -5.23
C LEU A 85 -2.87 -5.55 -5.93
N SER A 86 -2.05 -4.64 -6.45
CA SER A 86 -2.51 -3.48 -7.20
C SER A 86 -1.41 -2.91 -8.09
N LYS A 87 -1.81 -2.25 -9.17
CA LYS A 87 -0.92 -1.54 -10.08
C LYS A 87 -1.61 -0.32 -10.66
N CYS A 88 -0.90 0.81 -10.68
CA CYS A 88 -1.28 2.03 -11.37
C CYS A 88 -0.04 2.68 -12.00
N GLU A 89 -0.17 3.86 -12.57
CA GLU A 89 0.96 4.59 -13.16
C GLU A 89 2.00 5.05 -12.12
N TYR A 90 1.62 5.14 -10.83
CA TYR A 90 2.49 5.66 -9.78
C TYR A 90 3.23 4.57 -9.01
N PHE A 91 2.63 3.37 -8.88
CA PHE A 91 3.22 2.27 -8.11
C PHE A 91 2.61 0.92 -8.45
N THR A 92 3.37 -0.12 -8.12
CA THR A 92 2.91 -1.52 -8.15
C THR A 92 3.13 -2.14 -6.78
N VAL A 93 2.14 -2.85 -6.27
CA VAL A 93 2.16 -3.48 -4.94
C VAL A 93 2.02 -4.98 -5.08
N TYR A 94 2.95 -5.70 -4.46
CA TYR A 94 2.93 -7.15 -4.38
C TYR A 94 2.87 -7.63 -2.93
N LYS A 95 2.14 -8.70 -2.72
CA LYS A 95 2.30 -9.55 -1.54
C LYS A 95 3.34 -10.61 -1.85
N MET A 96 4.27 -10.84 -0.93
CA MET A 96 5.32 -11.84 -1.03
C MET A 96 5.26 -12.80 0.14
N ASN A 97 5.41 -14.09 -0.15
CA ASN A 97 5.63 -15.12 0.85
C ASN A 97 7.00 -15.76 0.57
N ILE A 98 7.89 -15.69 1.54
CA ILE A 98 9.25 -16.24 1.49
C ILE A 98 9.34 -17.32 2.55
N GLU A 99 9.73 -18.54 2.15
CA GLU A 99 9.83 -19.67 3.07
C GLU A 99 11.22 -19.79 3.72
N SER A 100 12.28 -19.38 3.00
CA SER A 100 13.67 -19.42 3.51
C SER A 100 14.48 -18.26 3.02
N SER A 101 14.61 -18.08 1.71
CA SER A 101 15.31 -16.93 1.11
C SER A 101 14.75 -16.65 -0.27
N ALA A 102 14.85 -15.42 -0.71
CA ALA A 102 14.51 -14.98 -2.06
C ALA A 102 15.47 -13.86 -2.51
N ASP A 103 15.92 -13.97 -3.77
CA ASP A 103 16.83 -13.03 -4.37
C ASP A 103 16.09 -12.01 -5.24
N PHE A 104 16.49 -10.77 -5.10
CA PHE A 104 15.95 -9.64 -5.85
C PHE A 104 17.09 -8.82 -6.45
N ASN A 105 16.78 -8.04 -7.47
CA ASN A 105 17.73 -7.17 -8.11
C ASN A 105 17.20 -5.73 -8.16
N ALA A 106 17.98 -4.81 -7.63
CA ALA A 106 17.75 -3.36 -7.69
C ALA A 106 19.00 -2.63 -8.22
N ASP A 107 19.80 -3.30 -9.08
CA ASP A 107 21.00 -2.83 -9.79
C ASP A 107 22.07 -2.13 -8.94
N SER A 108 23.10 -2.83 -8.55
CA SER A 108 24.55 -2.66 -8.32
C SER A 108 25.21 -2.94 -6.98
N THR A 109 24.72 -2.82 -5.78
CA THR A 109 25.46 -3.20 -4.55
C THR A 109 24.62 -4.04 -3.59
N SER A 110 25.26 -4.92 -2.80
CA SER A 110 24.58 -5.69 -1.76
C SER A 110 24.60 -4.95 -0.44
N PHE A 111 23.50 -5.02 0.31
CA PHE A 111 23.43 -4.55 1.69
C PHE A 111 22.66 -5.57 2.56
N GLU A 112 22.90 -5.53 3.84
CA GLU A 112 22.18 -6.36 4.82
C GLU A 112 21.38 -5.46 5.76
N CYS A 113 20.13 -5.83 6.00
CA CYS A 113 19.24 -5.16 6.94
C CYS A 113 18.40 -6.22 7.67
N ILE A 114 18.38 -6.17 8.99
CA ILE A 114 17.55 -7.05 9.82
C ILE A 114 16.24 -6.34 10.11
N LEU A 115 15.13 -6.92 9.66
CA LEU A 115 13.77 -6.41 9.88
C LEU A 115 13.00 -7.30 10.84
N LYS A 116 12.33 -6.68 11.81
CA LYS A 116 11.36 -7.34 12.69
C LYS A 116 9.95 -7.19 12.09
N LYS A 117 9.01 -7.99 12.59
CA LYS A 117 7.61 -7.88 12.20
C LYS A 117 7.08 -6.45 12.40
N GLY A 118 6.54 -5.87 11.34
CA GLY A 118 5.97 -4.52 11.31
C GLY A 118 6.97 -3.43 10.94
N GLU A 119 8.25 -3.76 10.74
CA GLU A 119 9.26 -2.82 10.24
C GLU A 119 9.24 -2.72 8.72
N THR A 120 9.72 -1.59 8.21
CA THR A 120 9.81 -1.29 6.78
C THR A 120 11.22 -0.86 6.43
N ALA A 121 11.74 -1.36 5.30
CA ALA A 121 12.98 -0.88 4.71
C ALA A 121 12.70 -0.15 3.40
N PHE A 122 13.41 0.93 3.17
CA PHE A 122 13.48 1.59 1.88
C PHE A 122 14.74 1.10 1.14
N ILE A 123 14.55 0.56 -0.06
CA ILE A 123 15.62 0.07 -0.92
C ILE A 123 15.73 1.03 -2.11
N PRO A 124 16.75 1.90 -2.13
CA PRO A 124 16.92 2.86 -3.22
C PRO A 124 17.16 2.16 -4.56
N ALA A 125 16.76 2.81 -5.65
CA ALA A 125 17.16 2.40 -6.99
C ALA A 125 18.69 2.39 -7.10
N GLY A 126 19.26 1.38 -7.78
CA GLY A 126 20.70 1.22 -7.91
C GLY A 126 21.41 0.56 -6.73
N CYS A 127 20.68 0.06 -5.74
CA CYS A 127 21.27 -0.71 -4.62
C CYS A 127 21.79 -2.09 -5.02
N GLY A 128 21.38 -2.61 -6.17
CA GLY A 128 21.87 -3.87 -6.68
C GLY A 128 21.09 -5.09 -6.24
N LYS A 129 21.79 -6.22 -6.21
CA LYS A 129 21.19 -7.47 -5.75
C LYS A 129 21.02 -7.45 -4.23
N TYR A 130 19.86 -7.88 -3.78
CA TYR A 130 19.61 -8.09 -2.36
C TYR A 130 18.84 -9.38 -2.13
N THR A 131 19.09 -10.00 -1.01
CA THR A 131 18.44 -11.25 -0.60
C THR A 131 17.60 -10.99 0.63
N VAL A 132 16.37 -11.46 0.62
CA VAL A 132 15.53 -11.51 1.81
C VAL A 132 15.63 -12.92 2.38
N THR A 133 16.14 -13.04 3.60
CA THR A 133 16.36 -14.33 4.27
C THR A 133 15.41 -14.47 5.46
N GLY A 134 14.90 -15.68 5.64
CA GLY A 134 13.97 -16.04 6.70
C GLY A 134 12.55 -16.26 6.20
N LYS A 135 11.74 -16.94 7.03
CA LYS A 135 10.33 -17.15 6.72
C LYS A 135 9.52 -15.91 7.03
N CYS A 136 8.97 -15.28 6.00
CA CYS A 136 8.19 -14.05 6.18
C CYS A 136 7.07 -13.86 5.13
N GLU A 137 6.10 -13.06 5.52
CA GLU A 137 5.12 -12.43 4.62
C GLU A 137 5.45 -10.92 4.57
N ALA A 138 5.61 -10.38 3.37
CA ALA A 138 5.97 -8.99 3.17
C ALA A 138 5.12 -8.32 2.10
N ILE A 139 5.06 -6.99 2.14
CA ILE A 139 4.51 -6.18 1.06
C ILE A 139 5.68 -5.46 0.37
N LEU A 140 5.80 -5.66 -0.92
CA LEU A 140 6.74 -4.95 -1.77
C LEU A 140 5.99 -3.90 -2.58
N THR A 141 6.41 -2.66 -2.43
CA THR A 141 5.93 -1.55 -3.28
C THR A 141 7.08 -1.03 -4.11
N ARG A 142 6.86 -0.85 -5.40
CA ARG A 142 7.85 -0.29 -6.32
C ARG A 142 7.21 0.63 -7.34
N ILE A 143 8.02 1.51 -7.93
CA ILE A 143 7.68 2.27 -9.12
C ILE A 143 8.18 1.45 -10.30
N ASP A 144 7.29 1.11 -11.23
CA ASP A 144 7.66 0.51 -12.50
C ASP A 144 8.01 1.65 -13.47
N SER A 145 9.21 1.63 -14.02
CA SER A 145 9.66 2.54 -15.09
C SER A 145 9.10 2.11 -16.45
#